data_1c6a14e888bbb236a43bd79480eb8e13
#
_entry.id   1c6a14e888bbb236a43bd79480eb8e13
#
_cell.length_a   1.000
_cell.length_b   1.000
_cell.length_c   1.000
_cell.angle_alpha   90.00
_cell.angle_beta   90.00
_cell.angle_gamma   90.00
#
_symmetry.space_group_name_H-M   'P 1'
#
loop_
_entity.id
_entity.type
_entity.pdbx_description
1 polymer ?
#
loop_
_entity_poly.entity_id
_entity_poly.type
_entity_poly.pdbx_seq_one_letter_code
_entity_poly.pdbx_strand_id
1 'polypeptide(L)'
;MERFFESKPVVYMSKFIDMIMLNVIFLISCIPVFTIGAAWTAMYYTCVKVIRRDRGKVWQEYKHSFVVNFKAATGVWVILAVAEGVLAVLTFRLLVHGHGSLSAAVIGLAMAGFLFTLAMMIYAFAVLSRFTVNAKGTIQNAVFISIHHGGETVYMLVLTLGLATLIMMGWKFLPVILLIMPSAYMLLISLIMEKILIQYTPEEEEVASDDAGIDPEDMLYAEEHKDKPWYLE
;
A
#
# COMPACT_ATOMS: atom_id res chain seq x y z
N MET A 1 1.52 36.28 -11.93
CA MET A 1 0.65 35.32 -11.25
C MET A 1 1.35 33.95 -11.05
N GLU A 2 2.16 33.48 -11.98
CA GLU A 2 2.87 32.19 -11.89
C GLU A 2 3.79 32.04 -10.66
N ARG A 3 4.57 33.07 -10.32
CA ARG A 3 5.46 33.04 -9.11
C ARG A 3 4.74 32.85 -7.77
N PHE A 4 3.44 33.08 -7.70
CA PHE A 4 2.67 32.89 -6.47
C PHE A 4 2.33 31.41 -6.26
N PHE A 5 2.13 30.65 -7.35
CA PHE A 5 1.86 29.22 -7.31
C PHE A 5 3.11 28.36 -7.05
N GLU A 6 4.30 28.89 -7.34
CA GLU A 6 5.58 28.23 -7.04
C GLU A 6 6.09 28.47 -5.63
N SER A 7 5.38 29.26 -4.81
CA SER A 7 5.78 29.48 -3.42
C SER A 7 5.66 28.16 -2.63
N LYS A 8 6.72 27.78 -1.89
CA LYS A 8 6.77 26.56 -1.08
C LYS A 8 5.50 26.29 -0.25
N PRO A 9 4.88 27.27 0.42
CA PRO A 9 3.66 27.03 1.18
C PRO A 9 2.46 26.63 0.33
N VAL A 10 2.34 27.15 -0.90
CA VAL A 10 1.24 26.78 -1.81
C VAL A 10 1.39 25.34 -2.29
N VAL A 11 2.61 24.92 -2.61
CA VAL A 11 2.90 23.51 -3.01
C VAL A 11 2.58 22.56 -1.86
N TYR A 12 2.98 22.87 -0.62
CA TYR A 12 2.64 22.03 0.54
C TYR A 12 1.13 21.97 0.81
N MET A 13 0.43 23.10 0.63
CA MET A 13 -1.03 23.15 0.75
C MET A 13 -1.73 22.28 -0.29
N SER A 14 -1.27 22.34 -1.55
CA SER A 14 -1.79 21.49 -2.63
C SER A 14 -1.61 20.00 -2.31
N LYS A 15 -0.40 19.58 -1.90
CA LYS A 15 -0.13 18.19 -1.49
C LYS A 15 -1.00 17.74 -0.32
N PHE A 16 -1.26 18.61 0.63
CA PHE A 16 -2.13 18.30 1.77
C PHE A 16 -3.59 18.07 1.31
N ILE A 17 -4.07 18.90 0.38
CA ILE A 17 -5.41 18.72 -0.22
C ILE A 17 -5.47 17.38 -1.00
N ASP A 18 -4.44 17.06 -1.77
CA ASP A 18 -4.32 15.81 -2.51
C ASP A 18 -4.33 14.59 -1.58
N MET A 19 -3.66 14.67 -0.43
CA MET A 19 -3.70 13.62 0.60
C MET A 19 -5.09 13.43 1.18
N ILE A 20 -5.82 14.51 1.48
CA ILE A 20 -7.20 14.43 1.98
C ILE A 20 -8.10 13.81 0.90
N MET A 21 -7.99 14.27 -0.34
CA MET A 21 -8.76 13.75 -1.47
C MET A 21 -8.49 12.25 -1.67
N LEU A 22 -7.23 11.82 -1.61
CA LEU A 22 -6.83 10.42 -1.69
C LEU A 22 -7.47 9.58 -0.59
N ASN A 23 -7.49 10.07 0.66
CA ASN A 23 -8.10 9.38 1.80
C ASN A 23 -9.62 9.23 1.63
N VAL A 24 -10.30 10.28 1.16
CA VAL A 24 -11.76 10.22 0.92
C VAL A 24 -12.08 9.17 -0.13
N ILE A 25 -11.37 9.17 -1.26
CA ILE A 25 -11.59 8.18 -2.33
C ILE A 25 -11.29 6.78 -1.83
N PHE A 26 -10.21 6.59 -1.08
CA PHE A 26 -9.84 5.31 -0.47
C PHE A 26 -10.93 4.78 0.47
N LEU A 27 -11.44 5.62 1.39
CA LEU A 27 -12.49 5.22 2.33
C LEU A 27 -13.78 4.82 1.62
N ILE A 28 -14.19 5.57 0.58
CA ILE A 28 -15.35 5.21 -0.24
C ILE A 28 -15.11 3.87 -0.95
N SER A 29 -13.92 3.65 -1.49
CA SER A 29 -13.56 2.41 -2.17
C SER A 29 -13.47 1.20 -1.23
N CYS A 30 -13.29 1.41 0.08
CA CYS A 30 -13.25 0.37 1.09
C CYS A 30 -14.64 -0.04 1.62
N ILE A 31 -15.73 0.67 1.26
CA ILE A 31 -17.10 0.31 1.69
C ILE A 31 -17.43 -1.14 1.34
N PRO A 32 -17.19 -1.63 0.12
CA PRO A 32 -17.27 -3.05 -0.14
C PRO A 32 -15.99 -3.74 0.38
N VAL A 33 -16.11 -4.60 1.38
CA VAL A 33 -14.95 -5.25 2.04
C VAL A 33 -14.03 -6.00 1.09
N PHE A 34 -14.57 -6.56 0.01
CA PHE A 34 -13.77 -7.29 -0.99
C PHE A 34 -12.90 -6.38 -1.86
N THR A 35 -13.17 -5.08 -1.93
CA THR A 35 -12.38 -4.11 -2.71
C THR A 35 -11.22 -3.50 -1.95
N ILE A 36 -11.06 -3.80 -0.66
CA ILE A 36 -9.99 -3.24 0.20
C ILE A 36 -8.60 -3.47 -0.41
N GLY A 37 -8.34 -4.66 -0.98
CA GLY A 37 -7.06 -4.96 -1.63
C GLY A 37 -6.78 -4.06 -2.84
N ALA A 38 -7.78 -3.86 -3.71
CA ALA A 38 -7.66 -2.98 -4.87
C ALA A 38 -7.51 -1.51 -4.44
N ALA A 39 -8.27 -1.10 -3.42
CA ALA A 39 -8.18 0.23 -2.84
C ALA A 39 -6.80 0.51 -2.24
N TRP A 40 -6.22 -0.46 -1.54
CA TRP A 40 -4.88 -0.37 -0.95
C TRP A 40 -3.78 -0.24 -2.02
N THR A 41 -3.84 -1.09 -3.07
CA THR A 41 -2.93 -1.03 -4.21
C THR A 41 -3.01 0.33 -4.92
N ALA A 42 -4.23 0.82 -5.20
CA ALA A 42 -4.44 2.10 -5.84
C ALA A 42 -3.97 3.28 -4.97
N MET A 43 -4.17 3.20 -3.66
CA MET A 43 -3.69 4.19 -2.71
C MET A 43 -2.17 4.26 -2.68
N TYR A 44 -1.48 3.12 -2.64
CA TYR A 44 -0.02 3.06 -2.68
C TYR A 44 0.51 3.67 -3.99
N TYR A 45 -0.01 3.23 -5.14
CA TYR A 45 0.35 3.74 -6.46
C TYR A 45 0.20 5.27 -6.54
N THR A 46 -0.97 5.79 -6.18
CA THR A 46 -1.26 7.23 -6.24
C THR A 46 -0.39 8.02 -5.27
N CYS A 47 -0.11 7.48 -4.08
CA CYS A 47 0.78 8.10 -3.11
C CYS A 47 2.20 8.26 -3.67
N VAL A 48 2.72 7.23 -4.33
CA VAL A 48 4.07 7.28 -4.92
C VAL A 48 4.10 8.19 -6.15
N LYS A 49 3.15 8.03 -7.09
CA LYS A 49 3.14 8.75 -8.36
C LYS A 49 2.78 10.24 -8.18
N VAL A 50 1.69 10.54 -7.47
CA VAL A 50 1.18 11.92 -7.37
C VAL A 50 1.81 12.67 -6.20
N ILE A 51 1.80 12.10 -4.98
CA ILE A 51 2.23 12.86 -3.78
C ILE A 51 3.76 12.97 -3.70
N ARG A 52 4.49 11.90 -4.03
CA ARG A 52 5.96 11.90 -3.96
C ARG A 52 6.62 12.43 -5.22
N ARG A 53 6.17 12.03 -6.41
CA ARG A 53 6.80 12.35 -7.69
C ARG A 53 6.15 13.52 -8.43
N ASP A 54 5.04 14.08 -7.91
CA ASP A 54 4.28 15.20 -8.50
C ASP A 54 3.78 14.93 -9.94
N ARG A 55 3.44 13.66 -10.25
CA ARG A 55 2.99 13.24 -11.58
C ARG A 55 1.51 12.88 -11.59
N GLY A 56 0.73 13.46 -12.50
CA GLY A 56 -0.68 13.14 -12.70
C GLY A 56 -1.63 13.77 -11.67
N LYS A 57 -2.89 13.35 -11.70
CA LYS A 57 -3.96 13.82 -10.80
C LYS A 57 -4.47 12.68 -9.94
N VAL A 58 -4.69 12.93 -8.65
CA VAL A 58 -5.12 11.92 -7.65
C VAL A 58 -6.27 11.05 -8.16
N TRP A 59 -7.34 11.65 -8.67
CA TRP A 59 -8.51 10.90 -9.13
C TRP A 59 -8.23 9.99 -10.34
N GLN A 60 -7.49 10.49 -11.31
CA GLN A 60 -7.19 9.74 -12.55
C GLN A 60 -6.29 8.55 -12.23
N GLU A 61 -5.20 8.79 -11.49
CA GLU A 61 -4.22 7.78 -11.14
C GLU A 61 -4.80 6.71 -10.20
N TYR A 62 -5.59 7.14 -9.23
CA TYR A 62 -6.27 6.20 -8.33
C TYR A 62 -7.24 5.29 -9.09
N LYS A 63 -8.10 5.89 -9.93
CA LYS A 63 -9.06 5.13 -10.74
C LYS A 63 -8.36 4.16 -11.69
N HIS A 64 -7.29 4.61 -12.35
CA HIS A 64 -6.51 3.78 -13.26
C HIS A 64 -5.95 2.55 -12.53
N SER A 65 -5.18 2.76 -11.46
CA SER A 65 -4.59 1.67 -10.68
C SER A 65 -5.63 0.75 -10.07
N PHE A 66 -6.75 1.31 -9.56
CA PHE A 66 -7.84 0.53 -8.99
C PHE A 66 -8.45 -0.46 -10.01
N VAL A 67 -8.75 0.01 -11.23
CA VAL A 67 -9.37 -0.81 -12.27
C VAL A 67 -8.40 -1.87 -12.80
N VAL A 68 -7.17 -1.47 -13.12
CA VAL A 68 -6.14 -2.37 -13.68
C VAL A 68 -5.81 -3.51 -12.70
N ASN A 69 -5.62 -3.19 -11.43
CA ASN A 69 -5.22 -4.18 -10.42
C ASN A 69 -6.40 -4.87 -9.72
N PHE A 70 -7.63 -4.49 -10.02
CA PHE A 70 -8.82 -4.93 -9.29
C PHE A 70 -8.89 -6.45 -9.08
N LYS A 71 -8.76 -7.21 -10.16
CA LYS A 71 -8.90 -8.69 -10.14
C LYS A 71 -7.77 -9.35 -9.33
N ALA A 72 -6.53 -8.96 -9.57
CA ALA A 72 -5.37 -9.54 -8.89
C ALA A 72 -5.35 -9.14 -7.41
N ALA A 73 -5.55 -7.85 -7.11
CA ALA A 73 -5.54 -7.32 -5.75
C ALA A 73 -6.69 -7.86 -4.89
N THR A 74 -7.90 -7.99 -5.45
CA THR A 74 -9.03 -8.61 -4.76
C THR A 74 -8.76 -10.09 -4.48
N GLY A 75 -8.18 -10.82 -5.43
CA GLY A 75 -7.81 -12.22 -5.23
C GLY A 75 -6.77 -12.40 -4.11
N VAL A 76 -5.72 -11.60 -4.11
CA VAL A 76 -4.71 -11.59 -3.03
C VAL A 76 -5.33 -11.23 -1.69
N TRP A 77 -6.16 -10.17 -1.66
CA TRP A 77 -6.86 -9.73 -0.45
C TRP A 77 -7.70 -10.84 0.17
N VAL A 78 -8.53 -11.51 -0.62
CA VAL A 78 -9.41 -12.58 -0.12
C VAL A 78 -8.60 -13.73 0.46
N ILE A 79 -7.53 -14.16 -0.22
CA ILE A 79 -6.67 -15.25 0.26
C ILE A 79 -6.03 -14.88 1.59
N LEU A 80 -5.43 -13.70 1.69
CA LEU A 80 -4.74 -13.26 2.90
C LEU A 80 -5.72 -12.95 4.04
N ALA A 81 -6.88 -12.35 3.74
CA ALA A 81 -7.92 -12.09 4.74
C ALA A 81 -8.52 -13.37 5.34
N VAL A 82 -8.70 -14.41 4.52
CA VAL A 82 -9.14 -15.73 5.02
C VAL A 82 -8.05 -16.35 5.91
N ALA A 83 -6.79 -16.28 5.51
CA ALA A 83 -5.67 -16.78 6.33
C ALA A 83 -5.60 -16.05 7.68
N GLU A 84 -5.70 -14.70 7.68
CA GLU A 84 -5.74 -13.89 8.90
C GLU A 84 -6.95 -14.23 9.79
N GLY A 85 -8.13 -14.37 9.19
CA GLY A 85 -9.35 -14.75 9.90
C GLY A 85 -9.21 -16.10 10.60
N VAL A 86 -8.64 -17.10 9.92
CA VAL A 86 -8.38 -18.44 10.50
C VAL A 86 -7.38 -18.35 11.66
N LEU A 87 -6.27 -17.63 11.48
CA LEU A 87 -5.25 -17.44 12.53
C LEU A 87 -5.83 -16.69 13.73
N ALA A 88 -6.63 -15.65 13.50
CA ALA A 88 -7.28 -14.89 14.56
C ALA A 88 -8.25 -15.75 15.38
N VAL A 89 -9.10 -16.54 14.72
CA VAL A 89 -10.05 -17.46 15.40
C VAL A 89 -9.30 -18.54 16.17
N LEU A 90 -8.24 -19.12 15.60
CA LEU A 90 -7.41 -20.11 16.27
C LEU A 90 -6.77 -19.53 17.53
N THR A 91 -6.14 -18.36 17.40
CA THR A 91 -5.49 -17.67 18.53
C THR A 91 -6.51 -17.34 19.63
N PHE A 92 -7.68 -16.81 19.25
CA PHE A 92 -8.73 -16.50 20.21
C PHE A 92 -9.23 -17.75 20.96
N ARG A 93 -9.50 -18.83 20.23
CA ARG A 93 -9.91 -20.11 20.84
C ARG A 93 -8.89 -20.65 21.82
N LEU A 94 -7.60 -20.60 21.46
CA LEU A 94 -6.52 -21.07 22.31
C LEU A 94 -6.31 -20.18 23.53
N LEU A 95 -6.50 -18.86 23.41
CA LEU A 95 -6.42 -17.94 24.55
C LEU A 95 -7.55 -18.18 25.57
N VAL A 96 -8.77 -18.48 25.09
CA VAL A 96 -9.95 -18.65 25.96
C VAL A 96 -9.98 -20.05 26.59
N HIS A 97 -9.60 -21.10 25.86
CA HIS A 97 -9.82 -22.50 26.27
C HIS A 97 -8.52 -23.30 26.42
N GLY A 98 -7.37 -22.74 26.04
CA GLY A 98 -6.09 -23.43 26.09
C GLY A 98 -5.50 -23.40 27.49
N HIS A 99 -5.08 -24.57 28.00
CA HIS A 99 -4.40 -24.72 29.27
C HIS A 99 -3.10 -25.49 29.07
N GLY A 100 -2.01 -25.02 29.73
CA GLY A 100 -0.69 -25.69 29.75
C GLY A 100 0.31 -25.11 28.74
N SER A 101 1.54 -25.63 28.79
CA SER A 101 2.69 -25.15 28.02
C SER A 101 2.55 -25.39 26.52
N LEU A 102 1.85 -26.44 26.09
CA LEU A 102 1.61 -26.73 24.67
C LEU A 102 0.71 -25.67 24.04
N SER A 103 -0.34 -25.22 24.75
CA SER A 103 -1.21 -24.15 24.26
C SER A 103 -0.47 -22.83 24.11
N ALA A 104 0.44 -22.49 25.02
CA ALA A 104 1.28 -21.29 24.94
C ALA A 104 2.19 -21.31 23.69
N ALA A 105 2.82 -22.46 23.39
CA ALA A 105 3.65 -22.61 22.20
C ALA A 105 2.85 -22.44 20.90
N VAL A 106 1.64 -23.04 20.83
CA VAL A 106 0.76 -22.92 19.65
C VAL A 106 0.23 -21.48 19.50
N ILE A 107 -0.10 -20.80 20.60
CA ILE A 107 -0.46 -19.36 20.56
C ILE A 107 0.70 -18.53 20.01
N GLY A 108 1.93 -18.77 20.49
CA GLY A 108 3.10 -18.06 19.97
C GLY A 108 3.31 -18.26 18.46
N LEU A 109 3.15 -19.51 17.99
CA LEU A 109 3.25 -19.83 16.56
C LEU A 109 2.12 -19.16 15.74
N ALA A 110 0.90 -19.17 16.24
CA ALA A 110 -0.23 -18.52 15.58
C ALA A 110 -0.06 -17.01 15.51
N MET A 111 0.45 -16.37 16.57
CA MET A 111 0.78 -14.94 16.57
C MET A 111 1.91 -14.61 15.58
N ALA A 112 2.94 -15.44 15.50
CA ALA A 112 4.00 -15.28 14.51
C ALA A 112 3.46 -15.40 13.07
N GLY A 113 2.58 -16.38 12.83
CA GLY A 113 1.87 -16.52 11.56
C GLY A 113 1.03 -15.30 11.21
N PHE A 114 0.29 -14.74 12.16
CA PHE A 114 -0.49 -13.52 12.00
C PHE A 114 0.40 -12.33 11.58
N LEU A 115 1.51 -12.09 12.29
CA LEU A 115 2.44 -11.02 11.95
C LEU A 115 3.08 -11.22 10.57
N PHE A 116 3.39 -12.46 10.21
CA PHE A 116 3.94 -12.79 8.90
C PHE A 116 2.95 -12.53 7.77
N THR A 117 1.69 -12.94 7.92
CA THR A 117 0.63 -12.69 6.94
C THR A 117 0.35 -11.19 6.80
N LEU A 118 0.37 -10.45 7.91
CA LEU A 118 0.25 -8.99 7.90
C LEU A 118 1.40 -8.32 7.12
N ALA A 119 2.64 -8.79 7.33
CA ALA A 119 3.78 -8.33 6.55
C ALA A 119 3.59 -8.61 5.05
N MET A 120 3.16 -9.83 4.69
CA MET A 120 2.87 -10.19 3.31
C MET A 120 1.85 -9.26 2.67
N MET A 121 0.81 -8.83 3.39
CA MET A 121 -0.17 -7.86 2.89
C MET A 121 0.48 -6.53 2.50
N ILE A 122 1.39 -6.01 3.33
CA ILE A 122 2.08 -4.74 3.06
C ILE A 122 2.89 -4.85 1.75
N TYR A 123 3.65 -5.92 1.58
CA TYR A 123 4.47 -6.13 0.38
C TYR A 123 3.62 -6.45 -0.86
N ALA A 124 2.59 -7.28 -0.73
CA ALA A 124 1.79 -7.75 -1.86
C ALA A 124 1.15 -6.58 -2.64
N PHE A 125 0.57 -5.61 -1.94
CA PHE A 125 -0.09 -4.48 -2.59
C PHE A 125 0.90 -3.48 -3.19
N ALA A 126 2.09 -3.33 -2.61
CA ALA A 126 3.15 -2.54 -3.18
C ALA A 126 3.73 -3.20 -4.45
N VAL A 127 3.94 -4.52 -4.44
CA VAL A 127 4.37 -5.29 -5.61
C VAL A 127 3.35 -5.21 -6.75
N LEU A 128 2.05 -5.37 -6.45
CA LEU A 128 0.97 -5.24 -7.45
C LEU A 128 0.88 -3.84 -8.05
N SER A 129 1.24 -2.80 -7.31
CA SER A 129 1.21 -1.43 -7.82
C SER A 129 2.32 -1.17 -8.84
N ARG A 130 3.42 -1.92 -8.79
CA ARG A 130 4.61 -1.69 -9.61
C ARG A 130 4.80 -2.74 -10.71
N PHE A 131 4.44 -3.99 -10.44
CA PHE A 131 4.65 -5.10 -11.37
C PHE A 131 3.33 -5.72 -11.82
N THR A 132 3.21 -5.97 -13.13
CA THR A 132 2.06 -6.67 -13.72
C THR A 132 2.18 -8.18 -13.48
N VAL A 133 1.88 -8.63 -12.26
CA VAL A 133 1.96 -10.04 -11.86
C VAL A 133 0.58 -10.58 -11.47
N ASN A 134 0.37 -11.89 -11.72
CA ASN A 134 -0.84 -12.55 -11.25
C ASN A 134 -0.83 -12.71 -9.72
N ALA A 135 -1.99 -12.96 -9.11
CA ALA A 135 -2.14 -13.12 -7.66
C ALA A 135 -1.14 -14.14 -7.04
N LYS A 136 -0.88 -15.26 -7.72
CA LYS A 136 0.10 -16.27 -7.26
C LYS A 136 1.52 -15.72 -7.24
N GLY A 137 1.95 -15.06 -8.32
CA GLY A 137 3.28 -14.44 -8.42
C GLY A 137 3.46 -13.33 -7.39
N THR A 138 2.41 -12.54 -7.15
CA THR A 138 2.40 -11.50 -6.11
C THR A 138 2.66 -12.06 -4.74
N ILE A 139 1.96 -13.14 -4.35
CA ILE A 139 2.15 -13.79 -3.04
C ILE A 139 3.56 -14.35 -2.93
N GLN A 140 4.07 -15.01 -3.98
CA GLN A 140 5.43 -15.55 -3.99
C GLN A 140 6.49 -14.44 -3.82
N ASN A 141 6.35 -13.34 -4.56
CA ASN A 141 7.25 -12.20 -4.45
C ASN A 141 7.15 -11.53 -3.07
N ALA A 142 5.93 -11.36 -2.53
CA ALA A 142 5.73 -10.79 -1.21
C ALA A 142 6.39 -11.64 -0.10
N VAL A 143 6.27 -12.97 -0.16
CA VAL A 143 6.96 -13.89 0.75
C VAL A 143 8.47 -13.75 0.63
N PHE A 144 8.99 -13.81 -0.58
CA PHE A 144 10.43 -13.74 -0.83
C PHE A 144 11.03 -12.43 -0.31
N ILE A 145 10.41 -11.28 -0.66
CA ILE A 145 10.89 -9.97 -0.28
C ILE A 145 10.77 -9.76 1.24
N SER A 146 9.66 -10.17 1.86
CA SER A 146 9.44 -10.00 3.31
C SER A 146 10.46 -10.76 4.16
N ILE A 147 10.90 -11.93 3.70
CA ILE A 147 11.93 -12.73 4.39
C ILE A 147 13.32 -12.13 4.15
N HIS A 148 13.61 -11.70 2.91
CA HIS A 148 14.94 -11.18 2.56
C HIS A 148 15.22 -9.82 3.21
N HIS A 149 14.20 -9.00 3.41
CA HIS A 149 14.26 -7.67 4.04
C HIS A 149 13.64 -7.68 5.45
N GLY A 150 14.07 -8.61 6.31
CA GLY A 150 13.49 -8.80 7.63
C GLY A 150 13.54 -7.56 8.55
N GLY A 151 14.61 -6.76 8.48
CA GLY A 151 14.74 -5.53 9.28
C GLY A 151 13.70 -4.47 8.90
N GLU A 152 13.54 -4.20 7.61
CA GLU A 152 12.55 -3.28 7.07
C GLU A 152 11.12 -3.80 7.31
N THR A 153 10.93 -5.12 7.23
CA THR A 153 9.65 -5.77 7.53
C THR A 153 9.22 -5.51 8.98
N VAL A 154 10.12 -5.69 9.94
CA VAL A 154 9.85 -5.41 11.36
C VAL A 154 9.50 -3.93 11.55
N TYR A 155 10.23 -3.01 10.92
CA TYR A 155 9.94 -1.58 11.01
C TYR A 155 8.55 -1.24 10.45
N MET A 156 8.17 -1.78 9.29
CA MET A 156 6.84 -1.57 8.71
C MET A 156 5.72 -2.19 9.57
N LEU A 157 5.97 -3.34 10.19
CA LEU A 157 5.04 -3.94 11.14
C LEU A 157 4.85 -3.06 12.38
N VAL A 158 5.91 -2.49 12.93
CA VAL A 158 5.82 -1.56 14.07
C VAL A 158 5.00 -0.33 13.70
N LEU A 159 5.20 0.24 12.52
CA LEU A 159 4.39 1.35 12.02
C LEU A 159 2.90 0.96 11.88
N THR A 160 2.62 -0.22 11.35
CA THR A 160 1.26 -0.72 11.16
C THR A 160 0.54 -0.95 12.48
N LEU A 161 1.22 -1.59 13.44
CA LEU A 161 0.69 -1.83 14.78
C LEU A 161 0.54 -0.51 15.56
N GLY A 162 1.48 0.42 15.39
CA GLY A 162 1.41 1.77 15.95
C GLY A 162 0.18 2.51 15.45
N LEU A 163 -0.09 2.49 14.14
CA LEU A 163 -1.30 3.07 13.55
C LEU A 163 -2.58 2.42 14.11
N ALA A 164 -2.61 1.08 14.17
CA ALA A 164 -3.76 0.36 14.73
C ALA A 164 -4.01 0.76 16.19
N THR A 165 -2.97 0.86 17.00
CA THR A 165 -3.05 1.31 18.40
C THR A 165 -3.57 2.76 18.50
N LEU A 166 -3.09 3.64 17.63
CA LEU A 166 -3.51 5.04 17.57
C LEU A 166 -5.00 5.17 17.22
N ILE A 167 -5.50 4.36 16.28
CA ILE A 167 -6.93 4.29 15.92
C ILE A 167 -7.75 3.80 17.12
N MET A 168 -7.28 2.77 17.84
CA MET A 168 -7.99 2.23 18.99
C MET A 168 -8.05 3.21 20.15
N MET A 169 -6.95 3.92 20.45
CA MET A 169 -6.91 4.93 21.52
C MET A 169 -7.66 6.21 21.14
N GLY A 170 -7.59 6.59 19.86
CA GLY A 170 -8.19 7.81 19.31
C GLY A 170 -9.65 7.66 18.88
N TRP A 171 -10.40 6.68 19.37
CA TRP A 171 -11.77 6.39 18.93
C TRP A 171 -12.70 7.62 18.87
N LYS A 172 -12.54 8.56 19.79
CA LYS A 172 -13.32 9.82 19.83
C LYS A 172 -12.99 10.75 18.64
N PHE A 173 -11.79 10.64 18.08
CA PHE A 173 -11.30 11.44 16.96
C PHE A 173 -11.23 10.63 15.66
N LEU A 174 -11.88 9.47 15.61
CA LEU A 174 -11.83 8.53 14.48
C LEU A 174 -12.05 9.20 13.11
N PRO A 175 -13.03 10.09 12.89
CA PRO A 175 -13.22 10.72 11.59
C PRO A 175 -12.01 11.55 11.13
N VAL A 176 -11.37 12.27 12.04
CA VAL A 176 -10.18 13.08 11.74
C VAL A 176 -8.97 12.18 11.48
N ILE A 177 -8.82 11.13 12.27
CA ILE A 177 -7.75 10.13 12.09
C ILE A 177 -7.87 9.46 10.72
N LEU A 178 -9.05 9.00 10.35
CA LEU A 178 -9.29 8.36 9.05
C LEU A 178 -9.11 9.32 7.87
N LEU A 179 -9.32 10.62 8.06
CA LEU A 179 -9.15 11.61 7.01
C LEU A 179 -7.67 11.92 6.69
N ILE A 180 -6.75 11.70 7.62
CA ILE A 180 -5.34 12.11 7.47
C ILE A 180 -4.39 10.92 7.52
N MET A 181 -4.60 9.98 8.44
CA MET A 181 -3.65 8.92 8.75
C MET A 181 -3.40 7.90 7.63
N PRO A 182 -4.39 7.46 6.84
CA PRO A 182 -4.13 6.45 5.81
C PRO A 182 -3.09 6.89 4.78
N SER A 183 -3.19 8.13 4.24
CA SER A 183 -2.21 8.64 3.28
C SER A 183 -0.86 8.94 3.92
N ALA A 184 -0.83 9.44 5.14
CA ALA A 184 0.41 9.66 5.87
C ALA A 184 1.14 8.32 6.14
N TYR A 185 0.41 7.29 6.54
CA TYR A 185 0.93 5.94 6.70
C TYR A 185 1.49 5.38 5.38
N MET A 186 0.73 5.51 4.28
CA MET A 186 1.21 5.08 2.96
C MET A 186 2.46 5.81 2.52
N LEU A 187 2.54 7.11 2.81
CA LEU A 187 3.73 7.90 2.50
C LEU A 187 4.95 7.38 3.27
N LEU A 188 4.82 7.08 4.56
CA LEU A 188 5.90 6.51 5.37
C LEU A 188 6.32 5.12 4.87
N ILE A 189 5.36 4.23 4.60
CA ILE A 189 5.64 2.90 4.05
C ILE A 189 6.34 3.02 2.69
N SER A 190 5.90 3.93 1.82
CA SER A 190 6.47 4.10 0.48
C SER A 190 7.93 4.56 0.50
N LEU A 191 8.38 5.28 1.54
CA LEU A 191 9.78 5.69 1.67
C LEU A 191 10.74 4.50 1.81
N ILE A 192 10.28 3.45 2.49
CA ILE A 192 11.07 2.23 2.71
C ILE A 192 10.87 1.26 1.54
N MET A 193 9.61 1.06 1.16
CA MET A 193 9.23 0.09 0.15
C MET A 193 9.85 0.42 -1.23
N GLU A 194 9.90 1.69 -1.62
CA GLU A 194 10.52 2.08 -2.89
C GLU A 194 12.03 1.74 -2.94
N LYS A 195 12.75 1.89 -1.81
CA LYS A 195 14.16 1.48 -1.74
C LYS A 195 14.35 -0.02 -1.96
N ILE A 196 13.39 -0.82 -1.50
CA ILE A 196 13.40 -2.27 -1.68
C ILE A 196 13.03 -2.62 -3.12
N LEU A 197 11.93 -2.06 -3.63
CA LEU A 197 11.41 -2.41 -4.95
C LEU A 197 12.37 -2.01 -6.09
N ILE A 198 13.11 -0.92 -5.96
CA ILE A 198 14.14 -0.51 -6.91
C ILE A 198 15.18 -1.61 -7.12
N GLN A 199 15.58 -2.34 -6.07
CA GLN A 199 16.55 -3.43 -6.17
C GLN A 199 16.09 -4.61 -7.04
N TYR A 200 14.77 -4.74 -7.22
CA TYR A 200 14.15 -5.79 -8.03
C TYR A 200 13.62 -5.29 -9.37
N THR A 201 13.87 -4.02 -9.70
CA THR A 201 13.52 -3.42 -10.99
C THR A 201 14.75 -3.52 -11.92
N PRO A 202 14.61 -3.97 -13.18
CA PRO A 202 15.71 -3.98 -14.13
C PRO A 202 16.31 -2.58 -14.33
N GLU A 203 17.64 -2.48 -14.44
CA GLU A 203 18.36 -1.19 -14.59
C GLU A 203 17.88 -0.38 -15.80
N GLU A 204 17.51 -1.05 -16.91
CA GLU A 204 16.99 -0.40 -18.12
C GLU A 204 15.66 0.33 -17.88
N GLU A 205 14.84 -0.19 -16.96
CA GLU A 205 13.56 0.41 -16.59
C GLU A 205 13.76 1.59 -15.62
N GLU A 206 14.80 1.56 -14.80
CA GLU A 206 15.11 2.63 -13.84
C GLU A 206 15.59 3.89 -14.57
N VAL A 207 16.50 3.75 -15.55
CA VAL A 207 16.99 4.85 -16.37
C VAL A 207 15.85 5.52 -17.15
N ALA A 208 14.96 4.72 -17.75
CA ALA A 208 13.79 5.24 -18.46
C ALA A 208 12.80 6.00 -17.55
N SER A 209 12.71 5.63 -16.26
CA SER A 209 11.83 6.30 -15.30
C SER A 209 12.36 7.64 -14.78
N ASP A 210 13.70 7.79 -14.73
CA ASP A 210 14.35 9.00 -14.21
C ASP A 210 14.55 10.06 -15.31
N ASP A 211 14.79 9.64 -16.58
CA ASP A 211 14.94 10.52 -17.74
C ASP A 211 13.62 11.02 -18.33
N ALA A 212 12.48 10.45 -17.96
CA ALA A 212 11.17 10.92 -18.39
C ALA A 212 10.82 12.25 -17.69
N GLY A 213 11.49 13.32 -18.10
CA GLY A 213 11.06 14.68 -17.86
C GLY A 213 9.62 14.85 -18.36
N ILE A 214 8.77 15.45 -17.52
CA ILE A 214 7.35 15.63 -17.81
C ILE A 214 7.22 16.67 -18.94
N ASP A 215 7.09 16.19 -20.17
CA ASP A 215 6.63 17.03 -21.28
C ASP A 215 5.09 16.89 -21.35
N PRO A 216 4.32 18.00 -21.53
CA PRO A 216 2.87 17.92 -21.71
C PRO A 216 2.43 17.00 -22.86
N GLU A 217 3.31 16.72 -23.84
CA GLU A 217 3.10 15.75 -24.91
C GLU A 217 3.09 14.31 -24.41
N ASP A 218 3.74 14.01 -23.28
CA ASP A 218 3.75 12.66 -22.67
C ASP A 218 2.39 12.27 -22.09
N MET A 219 1.49 13.23 -21.81
CA MET A 219 0.11 12.92 -21.44
C MET A 219 -0.68 12.29 -22.58
N LEU A 220 -0.36 12.63 -23.84
CA LEU A 220 -0.94 12.01 -25.03
C LEU A 220 -0.35 10.62 -25.28
N TYR A 221 0.93 10.43 -24.92
CA TYR A 221 1.61 9.13 -25.00
C TYR A 221 1.06 8.11 -24.00
N ALA A 222 0.65 8.54 -22.81
CA ALA A 222 0.06 7.69 -21.78
C ALA A 222 -1.31 7.10 -22.19
N GLU A 223 -2.07 7.79 -23.05
CA GLU A 223 -3.30 7.24 -23.63
C GLU A 223 -3.03 6.18 -24.70
N GLU A 224 -1.96 6.28 -25.44
CA GLU A 224 -1.61 5.37 -26.55
C GLU A 224 -0.92 4.08 -26.05
N HIS A 225 -0.32 4.12 -24.84
CA HIS A 225 0.44 3.01 -24.25
C HIS A 225 -0.17 2.52 -22.93
N LYS A 226 -1.48 2.27 -22.92
CA LYS A 226 -2.27 1.82 -21.76
C LYS A 226 -1.74 0.57 -21.04
N ASP A 227 -0.83 -0.16 -21.66
CA ASP A 227 -0.29 -1.42 -21.14
C ASP A 227 1.13 -1.30 -20.59
N LYS A 228 1.76 -0.12 -20.63
CA LYS A 228 3.10 0.07 -20.06
C LYS A 228 3.06 0.30 -18.56
N PRO A 229 3.96 -0.31 -17.79
CA PRO A 229 4.09 -0.04 -16.37
C PRO A 229 4.35 1.45 -16.12
N TRP A 230 3.66 2.01 -15.12
CA TRP A 230 3.73 3.45 -14.76
C TRP A 230 5.13 3.96 -14.40
N TYR A 231 6.06 3.07 -14.09
CA TYR A 231 7.45 3.40 -13.76
C TYR A 231 8.36 3.47 -14.99
N LEU A 232 7.85 3.14 -16.18
CA LEU A 232 8.48 3.36 -17.49
C LEU A 232 8.01 4.65 -18.18
N GLU A 233 7.02 5.33 -17.60
CA GLU A 233 6.59 6.67 -17.98
C GLU A 233 7.36 7.67 -17.09
#